data_0d0f88b75cd5b788bb33378694156a1b
#
_entry.id   0d0f88b75cd5b788bb33378694156a1b
#
_cell.length_a   1.000
_cell.length_b   1.000
_cell.length_c   1.000
_cell.angle_alpha   90.00
_cell.angle_beta   90.00
_cell.angle_gamma   90.00
#
_symmetry.space_group_name_H-M   'P 1'
#
loop_
_entity.id
_entity.type
_entity.pdbx_description
1 polymer ?
#
loop_
_entity_poly.entity_id
_entity_poly.type
_entity_poly.pdbx_seq_one_letter_code
_entity_poly.pdbx_strand_id
1 'polypeptide(L)'
;MPKPRLIGTLSEKSLHAALKAYLTQPGDLIETSLDGYVIDILRGEQIIEVQTGNFSAMKRKLGKLLGAGHPVRVMYPLPVGKWIVRQTGSGELIGRRKSPTQRRPVEVFRQLVYIPHILPHPNFTLEILLTHQEEIWRDDGLGSWRRKGWSLYDHRLLDVVGQVTLTSAEDFLALLPENLPTPFTNRQLATILKITPGLAGKMTYTLRGAGWLAEAGKKGKAILFSPVNPHSSISLDAHPALE
;
A
#
# COMPACT_ATOMS: atom_id res chain seq x y z
N MET A 1 25.91 18.06 25.07
CA MET A 1 25.96 17.15 23.93
C MET A 1 24.54 16.69 23.64
N PRO A 2 23.99 16.94 22.46
CA PRO A 2 22.61 16.50 22.14
C PRO A 2 22.60 14.97 21.97
N LYS A 3 21.68 14.29 22.69
CA LYS A 3 21.44 12.85 22.55
C LYS A 3 20.88 12.56 21.15
N PRO A 4 21.32 11.51 20.45
CA PRO A 4 20.82 11.18 19.14
C PRO A 4 19.34 10.79 19.21
N ARG A 5 18.53 11.37 18.31
CA ARG A 5 17.11 11.01 18.09
C ARG A 5 17.03 9.62 17.44
N LEU A 6 16.97 8.57 18.24
CA LEU A 6 16.89 7.17 17.79
C LEU A 6 15.44 6.60 17.74
N ILE A 7 14.40 7.45 17.88
CA ILE A 7 13.06 6.97 18.24
C ILE A 7 12.16 6.63 17.04
N GLY A 8 12.48 7.10 15.82
CA GLY A 8 11.64 6.83 14.63
C GLY A 8 12.01 5.58 13.83
N THR A 9 13.23 5.09 13.97
CA THR A 9 13.79 4.02 13.12
C THR A 9 13.71 2.62 13.70
N LEU A 10 13.43 2.46 15.00
CA LEU A 10 13.33 1.15 15.64
C LEU A 10 11.95 0.47 15.46
N SER A 11 10.85 1.24 15.34
CA SER A 11 9.50 0.67 15.26
C SER A 11 9.17 0.07 13.89
N GLU A 12 9.74 0.61 12.80
CA GLU A 12 9.62 0.00 11.47
C GLU A 12 10.48 -1.26 11.34
N LYS A 13 11.59 -1.31 12.04
CA LYS A 13 12.58 -2.38 11.91
C LYS A 13 12.05 -3.76 12.31
N SER A 14 11.28 -3.88 13.38
CA SER A 14 10.80 -5.20 13.85
C SER A 14 9.81 -5.83 12.89
N LEU A 15 8.81 -5.09 12.43
CA LEU A 15 7.83 -5.58 11.45
C LEU A 15 8.49 -5.85 10.10
N HIS A 16 9.32 -4.93 9.63
CA HIS A 16 10.04 -5.08 8.35
C HIS A 16 10.99 -6.28 8.40
N ALA A 17 11.78 -6.42 9.45
CA ALA A 17 12.70 -7.54 9.62
C ALA A 17 11.97 -8.90 9.71
N ALA A 18 10.85 -8.95 10.45
CA ALA A 18 10.03 -10.17 10.56
C ALA A 18 9.41 -10.57 9.23
N LEU A 19 8.90 -9.59 8.45
CA LEU A 19 8.35 -9.86 7.12
C LEU A 19 9.44 -10.30 6.13
N LYS A 20 10.61 -9.67 6.17
CA LYS A 20 11.75 -10.07 5.35
C LYS A 20 12.16 -11.52 5.68
N ALA A 21 12.27 -11.86 6.97
CA ALA A 21 12.55 -13.24 7.39
C ALA A 21 11.47 -14.24 6.94
N TYR A 22 10.17 -13.86 7.03
CA TYR A 22 9.05 -14.68 6.58
C TYR A 22 9.09 -14.94 5.06
N LEU A 23 9.51 -13.96 4.27
CA LEU A 23 9.53 -14.03 2.80
C LEU A 23 10.78 -14.69 2.24
N THR A 24 11.89 -14.70 3.00
CA THR A 24 13.18 -15.23 2.54
C THR A 24 13.12 -16.73 2.31
N GLN A 25 13.68 -17.18 1.18
CA GLN A 25 13.80 -18.58 0.79
C GLN A 25 15.28 -18.95 0.58
N PRO A 26 15.63 -20.24 0.61
CA PRO A 26 16.98 -20.68 0.27
C PRO A 26 17.39 -20.20 -1.13
N GLY A 27 18.59 -19.62 -1.23
CA GLY A 27 19.12 -19.04 -2.47
C GLY A 27 18.83 -17.57 -2.70
N ASP A 28 18.00 -16.93 -1.86
CA ASP A 28 17.77 -15.50 -1.93
C ASP A 28 19.00 -14.70 -1.49
N LEU A 29 19.28 -13.59 -2.18
CA LEU A 29 20.25 -12.59 -1.73
C LEU A 29 19.53 -11.51 -0.93
N ILE A 30 19.98 -11.27 0.30
CA ILE A 30 19.35 -10.34 1.23
C ILE A 30 20.17 -9.04 1.31
N GLU A 31 19.47 -7.89 1.35
CA GLU A 31 20.10 -6.56 1.48
C GLU A 31 21.23 -6.35 0.47
N THR A 32 21.02 -6.82 -0.77
CA THR A 32 22.01 -6.73 -1.83
C THR A 32 21.92 -5.41 -2.57
N SER A 33 23.06 -4.95 -3.10
CA SER A 33 23.11 -3.72 -3.91
C SER A 33 22.81 -4.03 -5.37
N LEU A 34 21.85 -3.31 -5.97
CA LEU A 34 21.51 -3.39 -7.39
C LEU A 34 21.17 -1.98 -7.90
N ASP A 35 21.79 -1.57 -9.00
CA ASP A 35 21.58 -0.25 -9.65
C ASP A 35 21.65 0.95 -8.70
N GLY A 36 22.55 0.87 -7.69
CA GLY A 36 22.76 1.92 -6.70
C GLY A 36 21.69 1.96 -5.59
N TYR A 37 20.86 0.91 -5.48
CA TYR A 37 19.90 0.74 -4.39
C TYR A 37 20.18 -0.53 -3.61
N VAL A 38 19.91 -0.50 -2.30
CA VAL A 38 19.85 -1.71 -1.49
C VAL A 38 18.48 -2.34 -1.68
N ILE A 39 18.47 -3.62 -2.05
CA ILE A 39 17.27 -4.44 -2.30
C ILE A 39 17.04 -5.32 -1.08
N ASP A 40 15.79 -5.38 -0.57
CA ASP A 40 15.47 -6.20 0.60
C ASP A 40 15.74 -7.68 0.35
N ILE A 41 15.19 -8.22 -0.76
CA ILE A 41 15.37 -9.60 -1.18
C ILE A 41 15.51 -9.64 -2.70
N LEU A 42 16.53 -10.31 -3.21
CA LEU A 42 16.68 -10.63 -4.63
C LEU A 42 16.58 -12.15 -4.81
N ARG A 43 15.55 -12.60 -5.54
CA ARG A 43 15.26 -14.01 -5.84
C ARG A 43 15.42 -14.25 -7.33
N GLY A 44 16.56 -14.81 -7.74
CA GLY A 44 16.93 -14.83 -9.15
C GLY A 44 16.99 -13.41 -9.69
N GLU A 45 16.15 -13.09 -10.68
CA GLU A 45 16.03 -11.72 -11.22
C GLU A 45 14.93 -10.89 -10.55
N GLN A 46 14.06 -11.51 -9.74
CA GLN A 46 12.95 -10.81 -9.10
C GLN A 46 13.38 -10.03 -7.86
N ILE A 47 13.11 -8.75 -7.88
CA ILE A 47 13.26 -7.86 -6.72
C ILE A 47 12.01 -7.97 -5.85
N ILE A 48 12.20 -8.21 -4.55
CA ILE A 48 11.13 -8.21 -3.55
C ILE A 48 11.44 -7.13 -2.51
N GLU A 49 10.55 -6.16 -2.41
CA GLU A 49 10.66 -5.01 -1.50
C GLU A 49 9.55 -5.07 -0.44
N VAL A 50 9.92 -5.00 0.81
CA VAL A 50 8.98 -4.97 1.93
C VAL A 50 8.69 -3.53 2.32
N GLN A 51 7.47 -3.05 2.08
CA GLN A 51 7.09 -1.67 2.33
C GLN A 51 5.96 -1.58 3.36
N THR A 52 6.28 -1.24 4.59
CA THR A 52 5.30 -1.13 5.69
C THR A 52 4.44 0.13 5.66
N GLY A 53 4.84 1.13 4.86
CA GLY A 53 4.12 2.40 4.67
C GLY A 53 4.93 3.37 3.80
N ASN A 54 4.46 4.63 3.66
CA ASN A 54 5.18 5.71 2.96
C ASN A 54 5.67 5.36 1.54
N PHE A 55 4.74 4.93 0.67
CA PHE A 55 5.06 4.60 -0.73
C PHE A 55 5.67 5.76 -1.52
N SER A 56 5.47 7.00 -1.07
CA SER A 56 6.11 8.15 -1.70
C SER A 56 7.65 8.07 -1.64
N ALA A 57 8.21 7.52 -0.58
CA ALA A 57 9.66 7.38 -0.42
C ALA A 57 10.29 6.38 -1.43
N MET A 58 9.53 5.35 -1.83
CA MET A 58 10.04 4.34 -2.77
C MET A 58 9.77 4.68 -4.25
N LYS A 59 8.99 5.74 -4.55
CA LYS A 59 8.61 6.11 -5.92
C LYS A 59 9.81 6.19 -6.88
N ARG A 60 10.89 6.88 -6.46
CA ARG A 60 12.11 7.04 -7.28
C ARG A 60 12.82 5.71 -7.51
N LYS A 61 12.95 4.89 -6.45
CA LYS A 61 13.58 3.56 -6.51
C LYS A 61 12.81 2.67 -7.46
N LEU A 62 11.49 2.55 -7.29
CA LEU A 62 10.62 1.76 -8.18
C LEU A 62 10.72 2.22 -9.64
N GLY A 63 10.62 3.52 -9.90
CA GLY A 63 10.70 4.04 -11.27
C GLY A 63 12.02 3.70 -11.96
N LYS A 64 13.15 3.71 -11.23
CA LYS A 64 14.45 3.33 -11.78
C LYS A 64 14.58 1.83 -12.02
N LEU A 65 14.22 1.01 -11.03
CA LEU A 65 14.34 -0.45 -11.15
C LEU A 65 13.43 -1.00 -12.26
N LEU A 66 12.19 -0.56 -12.31
CA LEU A 66 11.24 -0.93 -13.36
C LEU A 66 11.69 -0.43 -14.75
N GLY A 67 12.18 0.83 -14.83
CA GLY A 67 12.72 1.39 -16.07
C GLY A 67 13.99 0.68 -16.57
N ALA A 68 14.74 0.02 -15.68
CA ALA A 68 15.86 -0.86 -16.03
C ALA A 68 15.39 -2.28 -16.45
N GLY A 69 14.08 -2.55 -16.43
CA GLY A 69 13.50 -3.83 -16.84
C GLY A 69 13.38 -4.87 -15.74
N HIS A 70 13.77 -4.56 -14.50
CA HIS A 70 13.68 -5.52 -13.40
C HIS A 70 12.22 -5.84 -13.02
N PRO A 71 11.87 -7.11 -12.79
CA PRO A 71 10.60 -7.46 -12.17
C PRO A 71 10.63 -7.09 -10.67
N VAL A 72 9.69 -6.23 -10.24
CA VAL A 72 9.62 -5.74 -8.86
C VAL A 72 8.31 -6.15 -8.22
N ARG A 73 8.40 -6.86 -7.11
CA ARG A 73 7.27 -7.23 -6.24
C ARG A 73 7.36 -6.43 -4.94
N VAL A 74 6.34 -5.60 -4.69
CA VAL A 74 6.22 -4.86 -3.44
C VAL A 74 5.31 -5.60 -2.47
N MET A 75 5.82 -5.96 -1.29
CA MET A 75 5.11 -6.65 -0.23
C MET A 75 4.60 -5.62 0.78
N TYR A 76 3.28 -5.48 0.90
CA TYR A 76 2.64 -4.51 1.79
C TYR A 76 1.86 -5.22 2.90
N PRO A 77 2.27 -5.12 4.18
CA PRO A 77 1.54 -5.72 5.28
C PRO A 77 0.30 -4.87 5.63
N LEU A 78 -0.87 -5.49 5.55
CA LEU A 78 -2.14 -4.90 5.92
C LEU A 78 -2.66 -5.56 7.20
N PRO A 79 -2.73 -4.85 8.34
CA PRO A 79 -3.20 -5.44 9.59
C PRO A 79 -4.73 -5.64 9.57
N VAL A 80 -5.17 -6.87 9.30
CA VAL A 80 -6.59 -7.29 9.39
C VAL A 80 -6.98 -7.61 10.83
N GLY A 81 -6.01 -8.00 11.67
CA GLY A 81 -6.15 -8.13 13.12
C GLY A 81 -5.04 -7.37 13.83
N LYS A 82 -5.41 -6.52 14.78
CA LYS A 82 -4.45 -5.70 15.51
C LYS A 82 -4.69 -5.73 17.00
N TRP A 83 -3.61 -5.84 17.76
CA TRP A 83 -3.60 -5.72 19.22
C TRP A 83 -2.80 -4.49 19.62
N ILE A 84 -3.28 -3.83 20.66
CA ILE A 84 -2.59 -2.71 21.29
C ILE A 84 -2.01 -3.23 22.60
N VAL A 85 -0.69 -3.22 22.68
CA VAL A 85 0.08 -3.57 23.88
C VAL A 85 0.55 -2.28 24.53
N ARG A 86 0.26 -2.11 25.82
CA ARG A 86 0.71 -0.97 26.62
C ARG A 86 1.80 -1.41 27.57
N GLN A 87 2.88 -0.63 27.60
CA GLN A 87 4.03 -0.85 28.46
C GLN A 87 4.38 0.41 29.25
N THR A 88 4.99 0.25 30.40
CA THR A 88 5.66 1.35 31.12
C THR A 88 6.81 1.90 30.28
N GLY A 89 7.39 3.03 30.68
CA GLY A 89 8.62 3.55 30.08
C GLY A 89 9.79 2.57 30.15
N SER A 90 9.85 1.71 31.19
CA SER A 90 10.82 0.63 31.35
C SER A 90 10.52 -0.62 30.50
N GLY A 91 9.34 -0.71 29.90
CA GLY A 91 8.95 -1.83 29.03
C GLY A 91 8.14 -2.92 29.70
N GLU A 92 7.72 -2.74 30.97
CA GLU A 92 6.86 -3.69 31.68
C GLU A 92 5.44 -3.66 31.09
N LEU A 93 4.81 -4.83 30.97
CA LEU A 93 3.47 -4.96 30.41
C LEU A 93 2.42 -4.38 31.38
N ILE A 94 1.67 -3.38 30.91
CA ILE A 94 0.50 -2.83 31.61
C ILE A 94 -0.78 -3.51 31.16
N GLY A 95 -0.89 -3.85 29.85
CA GLY A 95 -2.07 -4.51 29.33
C GLY A 95 -2.02 -4.73 27.82
N ARG A 96 -2.88 -5.64 27.36
CA ARG A 96 -3.04 -6.00 25.95
C ARG A 96 -4.53 -6.09 25.60
N ARG A 97 -4.94 -5.44 24.52
CA ARG A 97 -6.32 -5.52 24.03
C ARG A 97 -6.39 -5.59 22.51
N LYS A 98 -7.40 -6.26 21.98
CA LYS A 98 -7.68 -6.26 20.54
C LYS A 98 -8.22 -4.88 20.11
N SER A 99 -7.73 -4.36 19.01
CA SER A 99 -8.27 -3.17 18.37
C SER A 99 -9.58 -3.52 17.63
N PRO A 100 -10.63 -2.71 17.72
CA PRO A 100 -11.84 -2.92 16.91
C PRO A 100 -11.62 -2.64 15.42
N THR A 101 -10.53 -1.96 15.06
CA THR A 101 -10.24 -1.60 13.67
C THR A 101 -9.81 -2.83 12.89
N GLN A 102 -10.59 -3.17 11.86
CA GLN A 102 -10.25 -4.18 10.87
C GLN A 102 -10.00 -3.48 9.53
N ARG A 103 -8.83 -3.68 8.96
CA ARG A 103 -8.51 -3.13 7.65
C ARG A 103 -8.89 -4.14 6.56
N ARG A 104 -9.27 -3.60 5.39
CA ARG A 104 -9.60 -4.37 4.19
C ARG A 104 -8.63 -4.04 3.06
N PRO A 105 -8.45 -4.88 2.04
CA PRO A 105 -7.52 -4.63 0.93
C PRO A 105 -7.64 -3.24 0.30
N VAL A 106 -8.84 -2.67 0.20
CA VAL A 106 -9.08 -1.31 -0.31
C VAL A 106 -8.32 -0.21 0.46
N GLU A 107 -7.91 -0.47 1.70
CA GLU A 107 -7.12 0.50 2.49
C GLU A 107 -5.72 0.74 1.90
N VAL A 108 -5.22 -0.15 1.03
CA VAL A 108 -3.94 0.02 0.34
C VAL A 108 -3.91 1.29 -0.50
N PHE A 109 -5.06 1.77 -0.99
CA PHE A 109 -5.14 3.01 -1.75
C PHE A 109 -4.70 4.26 -0.97
N ARG A 110 -4.59 4.16 0.37
CA ARG A 110 -3.95 5.21 1.18
C ARG A 110 -2.47 5.38 0.83
N GLN A 111 -1.84 4.34 0.31
CA GLN A 111 -0.44 4.32 -0.11
C GLN A 111 -0.29 4.43 -1.63
N LEU A 112 -1.13 3.74 -2.40
CA LEU A 112 -1.06 3.71 -3.87
C LEU A 112 -1.26 5.08 -4.51
N VAL A 113 -1.95 5.99 -3.83
CA VAL A 113 -2.14 7.38 -4.28
C VAL A 113 -0.82 8.11 -4.59
N TYR A 114 0.30 7.64 -4.07
CA TYR A 114 1.63 8.22 -4.31
C TYR A 114 2.35 7.65 -5.55
N ILE A 115 1.90 6.50 -6.06
CA ILE A 115 2.56 5.79 -7.16
C ILE A 115 1.60 5.35 -8.30
N PRO A 116 0.55 6.15 -8.64
CA PRO A 116 -0.46 5.70 -9.61
C PRO A 116 0.12 5.33 -10.97
N HIS A 117 1.16 6.05 -11.44
CA HIS A 117 1.79 5.81 -12.74
C HIS A 117 2.71 4.58 -12.78
N ILE A 118 3.00 3.98 -11.62
CA ILE A 118 3.82 2.77 -11.52
C ILE A 118 2.95 1.52 -11.69
N LEU A 119 1.69 1.58 -11.25
CA LEU A 119 0.80 0.42 -11.20
C LEU A 119 0.59 -0.28 -12.55
N PRO A 120 0.53 0.43 -13.71
CA PRO A 120 0.35 -0.21 -15.01
C PRO A 120 1.63 -0.85 -15.57
N HIS A 121 2.77 -0.73 -14.89
CA HIS A 121 4.02 -1.27 -15.42
C HIS A 121 4.00 -2.80 -15.43
N PRO A 122 4.29 -3.48 -16.56
CA PRO A 122 4.14 -4.94 -16.70
C PRO A 122 5.02 -5.74 -15.73
N ASN A 123 6.15 -5.17 -15.31
CA ASN A 123 7.06 -5.78 -14.34
C ASN A 123 6.75 -5.41 -12.88
N PHE A 124 5.64 -4.70 -12.60
CA PHE A 124 5.25 -4.34 -11.25
C PHE A 124 4.21 -5.30 -10.69
N THR A 125 4.45 -5.80 -9.50
CA THR A 125 3.48 -6.58 -8.72
C THR A 125 3.32 -5.98 -7.33
N LEU A 126 2.09 -5.79 -6.89
CA LEU A 126 1.79 -5.47 -5.49
C LEU A 126 1.20 -6.71 -4.81
N GLU A 127 1.77 -7.10 -3.70
CA GLU A 127 1.24 -8.17 -2.86
C GLU A 127 0.88 -7.63 -1.48
N ILE A 128 -0.41 -7.71 -1.14
CA ILE A 128 -0.93 -7.29 0.15
C ILE A 128 -0.92 -8.50 1.07
N LEU A 129 -0.04 -8.51 2.06
CA LEU A 129 -0.02 -9.53 3.10
C LEU A 129 -1.05 -9.18 4.18
N LEU A 130 -2.07 -10.01 4.34
CA LEU A 130 -3.05 -9.87 5.40
C LEU A 130 -2.44 -10.37 6.70
N THR A 131 -2.25 -9.47 7.67
CA THR A 131 -1.43 -9.77 8.84
C THR A 131 -2.19 -9.57 10.14
N HIS A 132 -1.78 -10.32 11.17
CA HIS A 132 -2.05 -10.02 12.56
C HIS A 132 -0.82 -9.32 13.14
N GLN A 133 -1.03 -8.19 13.82
CA GLN A 133 0.06 -7.34 14.32
C GLN A 133 -0.20 -6.85 15.74
N GLU A 134 0.87 -6.56 16.47
CA GLU A 134 0.85 -5.77 17.70
C GLU A 134 1.42 -4.39 17.48
N GLU A 135 0.74 -3.38 18.01
CA GLU A 135 1.29 -2.04 18.22
C GLU A 135 1.69 -1.91 19.68
N ILE A 136 2.98 -1.74 19.94
CA ILE A 136 3.52 -1.56 21.28
C ILE A 136 3.61 -0.08 21.59
N TRP A 137 2.90 0.34 22.61
CA TRP A 137 2.87 1.71 23.09
C TRP A 137 3.54 1.81 24.44
N ARG A 138 4.45 2.78 24.61
CA ARG A 138 5.13 3.06 25.87
C ARG A 138 4.69 4.39 26.47
N ASP A 139 4.55 4.40 27.77
CA ASP A 139 4.35 5.60 28.58
C ASP A 139 5.72 6.16 28.98
N ASP A 140 6.39 6.77 28.00
CA ASP A 140 7.75 7.30 28.13
C ASP A 140 7.78 8.85 28.12
N GLY A 141 6.62 9.49 28.09
CA GLY A 141 6.50 10.95 28.04
C GLY A 141 6.86 11.56 26.67
N LEU A 142 7.31 10.76 25.69
CA LEU A 142 7.74 11.25 24.37
C LEU A 142 6.58 11.38 23.38
N GLY A 143 5.41 10.88 23.75
CA GLY A 143 4.19 10.98 22.93
C GLY A 143 3.64 12.40 22.86
N SER A 144 2.86 12.70 21.82
CA SER A 144 2.17 13.98 21.73
C SER A 144 1.16 14.16 22.88
N TRP A 145 0.83 15.41 23.23
CA TRP A 145 -0.17 15.72 24.24
C TRP A 145 -1.54 15.06 23.97
N ARG A 146 -1.93 14.90 22.69
CA ARG A 146 -3.17 14.20 22.30
C ARG A 146 -3.13 12.70 22.65
N ARG A 147 -1.95 12.13 22.79
CA ARG A 147 -1.71 10.72 23.17
C ARG A 147 -1.34 10.59 24.64
N LYS A 148 -1.50 11.67 25.42
CA LYS A 148 -1.24 11.68 26.88
C LYS A 148 0.16 11.12 27.24
N GLY A 149 1.19 11.48 26.46
CA GLY A 149 2.56 11.00 26.69
C GLY A 149 2.90 9.62 26.09
N TRP A 150 1.91 8.86 25.61
CA TRP A 150 2.14 7.57 25.00
C TRP A 150 2.82 7.70 23.64
N SER A 151 3.94 7.02 23.44
CA SER A 151 4.61 6.91 22.14
C SER A 151 4.39 5.52 21.53
N LEU A 152 4.34 5.43 20.21
CA LEU A 152 4.38 4.17 19.49
C LEU A 152 5.83 3.70 19.46
N TYR A 153 6.11 2.61 20.17
CA TYR A 153 7.47 2.08 20.32
C TYR A 153 7.84 1.10 19.23
N ASP A 154 6.92 0.17 18.89
CA ASP A 154 7.21 -0.90 17.93
C ASP A 154 5.94 -1.47 17.29
N HIS A 155 6.10 -2.12 16.11
CA HIS A 155 5.12 -2.97 15.47
C HIS A 155 5.67 -4.38 15.35
N ARG A 156 4.95 -5.37 15.86
CA ARG A 156 5.33 -6.78 15.76
C ARG A 156 4.40 -7.54 14.82
N LEU A 157 4.98 -8.35 13.95
CA LEU A 157 4.25 -9.36 13.21
C LEU A 157 3.88 -10.51 14.17
N LEU A 158 2.61 -10.90 14.19
CA LEU A 158 2.15 -12.09 14.88
C LEU A 158 1.95 -13.24 13.89
N ASP A 159 1.32 -12.94 12.77
CA ASP A 159 0.99 -13.95 11.77
C ASP A 159 0.71 -13.30 10.39
N VAL A 160 0.88 -14.09 9.33
CA VAL A 160 0.40 -13.78 7.97
C VAL A 160 -0.73 -14.75 7.66
N VAL A 161 -1.97 -14.22 7.68
CA VAL A 161 -3.19 -15.04 7.59
C VAL A 161 -3.76 -15.14 6.17
N GLY A 162 -3.13 -14.49 5.20
CA GLY A 162 -3.52 -14.54 3.79
C GLY A 162 -2.79 -13.48 2.97
N GLN A 163 -3.06 -13.50 1.68
CA GLN A 163 -2.48 -12.54 0.75
C GLN A 163 -3.43 -12.21 -0.39
N VAL A 164 -3.25 -11.03 -0.99
CA VAL A 164 -3.94 -10.58 -2.21
C VAL A 164 -2.88 -10.06 -3.16
N THR A 165 -2.78 -10.67 -4.34
CA THR A 165 -1.82 -10.25 -5.38
C THR A 165 -2.53 -9.38 -6.41
N LEU A 166 -1.92 -8.26 -6.78
CA LEU A 166 -2.42 -7.30 -7.74
C LEU A 166 -1.35 -7.06 -8.80
N THR A 167 -1.62 -7.51 -10.03
CA THR A 167 -0.69 -7.45 -11.17
C THR A 167 -1.27 -6.73 -12.37
N SER A 168 -2.58 -6.76 -12.52
CA SER A 168 -3.29 -6.30 -13.71
C SER A 168 -4.33 -5.21 -13.37
N ALA A 169 -4.81 -4.51 -14.39
CA ALA A 169 -5.92 -3.56 -14.25
C ALA A 169 -7.16 -4.22 -13.62
N GLU A 170 -7.44 -5.46 -14.03
CA GLU A 170 -8.57 -6.24 -13.55
C GLU A 170 -8.47 -6.50 -12.04
N ASP A 171 -7.28 -6.85 -11.53
CA ASP A 171 -7.06 -7.09 -10.10
C ASP A 171 -7.34 -5.83 -9.27
N PHE A 172 -6.86 -4.67 -9.76
CA PHE A 172 -7.10 -3.40 -9.06
C PHE A 172 -8.57 -2.94 -9.17
N LEU A 173 -9.21 -3.15 -10.32
CA LEU A 173 -10.62 -2.83 -10.52
C LEU A 173 -11.53 -3.77 -9.74
N ALA A 174 -11.14 -5.02 -9.50
CA ALA A 174 -11.88 -5.97 -8.65
C ALA A 174 -11.97 -5.53 -7.17
N LEU A 175 -11.18 -4.54 -6.76
CA LEU A 175 -11.35 -3.89 -5.46
C LEU A 175 -12.53 -2.91 -5.41
N LEU A 176 -13.13 -2.55 -6.55
CA LEU A 176 -14.40 -1.83 -6.62
C LEU A 176 -15.56 -2.83 -6.36
N PRO A 177 -16.66 -2.39 -5.74
CA PRO A 177 -17.79 -3.27 -5.50
C PRO A 177 -18.53 -3.60 -6.80
N GLU A 178 -18.93 -4.86 -6.97
CA GLU A 178 -19.65 -5.35 -8.16
C GLU A 178 -20.96 -4.60 -8.41
N ASN A 179 -21.64 -4.20 -7.33
CA ASN A 179 -22.91 -3.47 -7.40
C ASN A 179 -22.75 -1.96 -7.54
N LEU A 180 -21.54 -1.48 -7.90
CA LEU A 180 -21.29 -0.05 -8.12
C LEU A 180 -21.93 0.37 -9.46
N PRO A 181 -22.82 1.39 -9.48
CA PRO A 181 -23.38 1.89 -10.73
C PRO A 181 -22.27 2.45 -11.64
N THR A 182 -22.43 2.33 -12.94
CA THR A 182 -21.52 2.92 -13.93
C THR A 182 -22.30 3.86 -14.82
N PRO A 183 -21.95 5.17 -14.87
CA PRO A 183 -20.87 5.83 -14.10
C PRO A 183 -21.24 6.09 -12.63
N PHE A 184 -20.21 6.26 -11.79
CA PHE A 184 -20.36 6.46 -10.35
C PHE A 184 -19.64 7.70 -9.83
N THR A 185 -20.03 8.16 -8.65
CA THR A 185 -19.36 9.24 -7.90
C THR A 185 -18.58 8.70 -6.71
N ASN A 186 -17.59 9.46 -6.21
CA ASN A 186 -16.87 9.12 -4.97
C ASN A 186 -17.81 8.89 -3.79
N ARG A 187 -18.94 9.61 -3.72
CA ARG A 187 -19.94 9.44 -2.65
C ARG A 187 -20.59 8.09 -2.72
N GLN A 188 -21.00 7.63 -3.92
CA GLN A 188 -21.60 6.30 -4.11
C GLN A 188 -20.60 5.21 -3.75
N LEU A 189 -19.34 5.31 -4.24
CA LEU A 189 -18.27 4.39 -3.90
C LEU A 189 -18.05 4.32 -2.38
N ALA A 190 -17.97 5.48 -1.70
CA ALA A 190 -17.78 5.55 -0.25
C ALA A 190 -18.93 4.88 0.50
N THR A 191 -20.18 5.12 0.07
CA THR A 191 -21.40 4.57 0.70
C THR A 191 -21.44 3.04 0.57
N ILE A 192 -21.25 2.51 -0.64
CA ILE A 192 -21.33 1.07 -0.91
C ILE A 192 -20.23 0.31 -0.20
N LEU A 193 -18.99 0.79 -0.29
CA LEU A 193 -17.84 0.20 0.41
C LEU A 193 -17.83 0.45 1.93
N LYS A 194 -18.69 1.34 2.44
CA LYS A 194 -18.66 1.79 3.85
C LYS A 194 -17.28 2.28 4.27
N ILE A 195 -16.68 3.13 3.41
CA ILE A 195 -15.37 3.77 3.64
C ILE A 195 -15.54 5.28 3.73
N THR A 196 -14.47 5.96 4.17
CA THR A 196 -14.48 7.44 4.20
C THR A 196 -14.47 8.02 2.78
N PRO A 197 -15.12 9.19 2.54
CA PRO A 197 -15.03 9.89 1.25
C PRO A 197 -13.60 10.17 0.79
N GLY A 198 -12.69 10.45 1.73
CA GLY A 198 -11.28 10.66 1.44
C GLY A 198 -10.58 9.40 0.90
N LEU A 199 -10.95 8.20 1.35
CA LEU A 199 -10.41 6.96 0.80
C LEU A 199 -11.00 6.68 -0.59
N ALA A 200 -12.31 6.88 -0.79
CA ALA A 200 -12.92 6.77 -2.10
C ALA A 200 -12.28 7.71 -3.12
N GLY A 201 -11.98 8.97 -2.73
CA GLY A 201 -11.26 9.91 -3.56
C GLY A 201 -9.84 9.46 -3.90
N LYS A 202 -9.13 8.82 -2.96
CA LYS A 202 -7.80 8.22 -3.23
C LYS A 202 -7.90 7.05 -4.20
N MET A 203 -8.93 6.21 -4.08
CA MET A 203 -9.17 5.10 -5.01
C MET A 203 -9.37 5.62 -6.43
N THR A 204 -10.32 6.53 -6.64
CA THR A 204 -10.60 7.07 -7.98
C THR A 204 -9.42 7.86 -8.55
N TYR A 205 -8.72 8.65 -7.73
CA TYR A 205 -7.50 9.33 -8.14
C TYR A 205 -6.42 8.35 -8.62
N THR A 206 -6.18 7.29 -7.84
CA THR A 206 -5.16 6.28 -8.18
C THR A 206 -5.51 5.52 -9.44
N LEU A 207 -6.74 4.99 -9.53
CA LEU A 207 -7.19 4.22 -10.70
C LEU A 207 -7.24 5.07 -11.96
N ARG A 208 -7.60 6.36 -11.85
CA ARG A 208 -7.52 7.31 -12.97
C ARG A 208 -6.09 7.61 -13.37
N GLY A 209 -5.20 7.83 -12.40
CA GLY A 209 -3.77 8.06 -12.65
C GLY A 209 -3.06 6.84 -13.26
N ALA A 210 -3.60 5.64 -13.05
CA ALA A 210 -3.18 4.40 -13.70
C ALA A 210 -3.80 4.19 -15.09
N GLY A 211 -4.74 5.07 -15.52
CA GLY A 211 -5.43 4.95 -16.81
C GLY A 211 -6.59 3.93 -16.80
N TRP A 212 -7.01 3.42 -15.66
CA TRP A 212 -8.05 2.38 -15.54
C TRP A 212 -9.45 2.93 -15.24
N LEU A 213 -9.54 4.21 -14.84
CA LEU A 213 -10.79 4.97 -14.75
C LEU A 213 -10.69 6.25 -15.60
N ALA A 214 -11.81 6.64 -16.20
CA ALA A 214 -11.97 7.93 -16.90
C ALA A 214 -13.08 8.76 -16.24
N GLU A 215 -13.02 10.08 -16.43
CA GLU A 215 -14.12 10.97 -16.12
C GLU A 215 -15.21 10.82 -17.18
N ALA A 216 -16.44 10.47 -16.75
CA ALA A 216 -17.60 10.23 -17.58
C ALA A 216 -18.66 11.34 -17.47
N GLY A 217 -18.23 12.56 -17.06
CA GLY A 217 -19.11 13.70 -16.90
C GLY A 217 -19.25 14.16 -15.47
N LYS A 218 -20.34 14.89 -15.17
CA LYS A 218 -20.63 15.44 -13.85
C LYS A 218 -22.11 15.25 -13.48
N LYS A 219 -22.37 15.05 -12.19
CA LYS A 219 -23.70 15.09 -11.59
C LYS A 219 -23.71 16.22 -10.55
N GLY A 220 -24.22 17.40 -10.94
CA GLY A 220 -24.05 18.64 -10.18
C GLY A 220 -22.56 18.99 -10.06
N LYS A 221 -22.05 19.11 -8.83
CA LYS A 221 -20.62 19.39 -8.56
C LYS A 221 -19.75 18.12 -8.50
N ALA A 222 -20.34 16.92 -8.53
CA ALA A 222 -19.62 15.66 -8.39
C ALA A 222 -19.17 15.14 -9.76
N ILE A 223 -17.91 14.71 -9.86
CA ILE A 223 -17.37 14.01 -11.02
C ILE A 223 -17.93 12.59 -11.05
N LEU A 224 -18.30 12.14 -12.25
CA LEU A 224 -18.67 10.77 -12.55
C LEU A 224 -17.46 10.04 -13.14
N PHE A 225 -17.28 8.79 -12.73
CA PHE A 225 -16.18 7.93 -13.16
C PHE A 225 -16.73 6.65 -13.78
N SER A 226 -16.05 6.17 -14.83
CA SER A 226 -16.31 4.85 -15.45
C SER A 226 -14.99 4.10 -15.61
N PRO A 227 -14.99 2.75 -15.47
CA PRO A 227 -13.86 1.94 -15.90
C PRO A 227 -13.56 2.18 -17.38
N VAL A 228 -12.27 2.21 -17.70
CA VAL A 228 -11.80 2.19 -19.09
C VAL A 228 -11.73 0.73 -19.51
N ASN A 229 -12.46 0.34 -20.56
CA ASN A 229 -12.36 -1.00 -21.12
C ASN A 229 -10.98 -1.17 -21.75
N PRO A 230 -10.12 -2.06 -21.26
CA PRO A 230 -8.80 -2.28 -21.87
C PRO A 230 -8.87 -2.84 -23.28
N HIS A 231 -10.04 -3.36 -23.70
CA HIS A 231 -10.27 -3.90 -25.05
C HIS A 231 -10.89 -2.90 -26.07
N SER A 232 -11.16 -1.66 -25.66
CA SER A 232 -11.58 -0.61 -26.59
C SER A 232 -10.37 0.17 -27.11
N SER A 233 -9.33 -0.53 -27.57
CA SER A 233 -8.20 0.07 -28.25
C SER A 233 -8.55 0.30 -29.73
N ILE A 234 -8.74 1.60 -30.07
CA ILE A 234 -8.32 2.23 -31.32
C ILE A 234 -8.93 1.64 -32.59
N SER A 235 -10.12 2.13 -32.96
CA SER A 235 -10.39 2.42 -34.37
C SER A 235 -9.47 3.60 -34.75
N LEU A 236 -8.33 3.29 -35.30
CA LEU A 236 -7.64 4.25 -36.18
C LEU A 236 -8.59 4.51 -37.34
N ASP A 237 -9.33 5.61 -37.27
CA ASP A 237 -10.09 6.12 -38.38
C ASP A 237 -9.14 6.26 -39.57
N ALA A 238 -9.41 5.46 -40.59
CA ALA A 238 -8.77 5.52 -41.89
C ALA A 238 -8.90 6.95 -42.41
N HIS A 239 -7.78 7.57 -42.69
CA HIS A 239 -7.73 8.76 -43.53
C HIS A 239 -8.44 8.43 -44.85
N PRO A 240 -9.43 9.21 -45.30
CA PRO A 240 -9.90 9.10 -46.68
C PRO A 240 -8.75 9.53 -47.60
N ALA A 241 -8.42 8.65 -48.53
CA ALA A 241 -7.54 8.96 -49.64
C ALA A 241 -8.09 10.17 -50.39
N LEU A 242 -7.26 11.19 -50.56
CA LEU A 242 -7.49 12.27 -51.53
C LEU A 242 -7.14 11.72 -52.91
N GLU A 243 -8.16 11.61 -53.75
CA GLU A 243 -8.02 11.63 -55.21
C GLU A 243 -7.68 13.05 -55.71
#